data_31f36ade6c55936d27e751166e6b17c4
#
_entry.id   31f36ade6c55936d27e751166e6b17c4
#
_cell.length_a   1.000
_cell.length_b   1.000
_cell.length_c   1.000
_cell.angle_alpha   90.00
_cell.angle_beta   90.00
_cell.angle_gamma   90.00
#
_symmetry.space_group_name_H-M   'P 1'
#
loop_
_entity.id
_entity.type
_entity.pdbx_description
1 polymer ?
#
loop_
_entity_poly.entity_id
_entity_poly.type
_entity_poly.pdbx_seq_one_letter_code
_entity_poly.pdbx_strand_id
1 'polypeptide(L)'
;MTKKRLVLWDIDHTLVDFTELGAAWYGTAFTAATGATLRVHPVFGGRTERATTTDLLTANGFEAAEETIQALFKALVAESERHSPTFADTARALPGAAEALAAFAADGDVVQTLVTGNLPEISRHKLAAFGLHEHLDLEIGGYGTLSVHRPDLVPHAVALAAAKHGTEFGADAVVVIGDTPNDVRAAVDNGVVSVGVATGHYSAEELRAEGAHTVLPDLADTDAVRNAVRNTVLS
;
A
#
# COMPACT_ATOMS: atom_id res chain seq x y z
N MET A 1 11.84 -18.91 -21.87
CA MET A 1 10.65 -18.55 -21.09
C MET A 1 10.91 -17.19 -20.51
N THR A 2 10.07 -16.21 -20.79
CA THR A 2 10.16 -14.88 -20.16
C THR A 2 9.96 -15.06 -18.67
N LYS A 3 10.81 -14.40 -17.86
CA LYS A 3 10.73 -14.48 -16.40
C LYS A 3 9.55 -13.64 -15.94
N LYS A 4 8.57 -14.25 -15.26
CA LYS A 4 7.43 -13.52 -14.70
C LYS A 4 7.91 -12.47 -13.69
N ARG A 5 7.27 -11.30 -13.69
CA ARG A 5 7.49 -10.22 -12.73
C ARG A 5 6.34 -10.13 -11.74
N LEU A 6 6.64 -9.70 -10.53
CA LEU A 6 5.68 -9.39 -9.50
C LEU A 6 5.75 -7.90 -9.18
N VAL A 7 4.65 -7.20 -9.40
CA VAL A 7 4.52 -5.77 -9.08
C VAL A 7 3.68 -5.62 -7.82
N LEU A 8 4.27 -4.98 -6.82
CA LEU A 8 3.71 -4.74 -5.50
C LEU A 8 3.41 -3.24 -5.38
N TRP A 9 2.13 -2.88 -5.42
CA TRP A 9 1.68 -1.49 -5.39
C TRP A 9 1.34 -1.02 -3.97
N ASP A 10 1.74 0.18 -3.61
CA ASP A 10 1.06 0.91 -2.56
C ASP A 10 -0.22 1.55 -3.08
N ILE A 11 -1.06 2.08 -2.19
CA ILE A 11 -2.38 2.62 -2.52
C ILE A 11 -2.43 4.14 -2.37
N ASP A 12 -2.27 4.65 -1.14
CA ASP A 12 -2.46 6.06 -0.83
C ASP A 12 -1.36 6.90 -1.45
N HIS A 13 -1.72 7.96 -2.16
CA HIS A 13 -0.82 8.82 -2.94
C HIS A 13 0.01 8.11 -4.02
N THR A 14 -0.21 6.81 -4.24
CA THR A 14 0.36 6.06 -5.37
C THR A 14 -0.69 5.78 -6.44
N LEU A 15 -1.80 5.15 -6.07
CA LEU A 15 -2.92 4.83 -6.97
C LEU A 15 -4.12 5.76 -6.78
N VAL A 16 -4.37 6.17 -5.53
CA VAL A 16 -5.53 6.99 -5.15
C VAL A 16 -5.15 8.05 -4.12
N ASP A 17 -5.94 9.12 -4.07
CA ASP A 17 -5.80 10.20 -3.09
C ASP A 17 -7.07 10.27 -2.22
N PHE A 18 -6.90 9.95 -0.93
CA PHE A 18 -7.92 9.94 0.13
C PHE A 18 -7.55 10.90 1.28
N THR A 19 -6.84 11.98 1.00
CA THR A 19 -6.18 12.83 2.01
C THR A 19 -7.09 13.31 3.14
N GLU A 20 -8.37 13.51 2.90
CA GLU A 20 -9.28 14.12 3.88
C GLU A 20 -10.11 13.12 4.69
N LEU A 21 -10.19 11.84 4.29
CA LEU A 21 -11.20 10.91 4.81
C LEU A 21 -10.72 10.08 6.00
N GLY A 22 -9.45 9.67 6.03
CA GLY A 22 -8.98 8.66 6.98
C GLY A 22 -8.88 9.14 8.43
N ALA A 23 -8.46 10.39 8.68
CA ALA A 23 -8.17 10.88 10.02
C ALA A 23 -9.41 10.92 10.95
N ALA A 24 -10.59 11.23 10.40
CA ALA A 24 -11.83 11.30 11.19
C ALA A 24 -12.29 9.93 11.70
N TRP A 25 -11.99 8.86 10.98
CA TRP A 25 -12.41 7.50 11.35
C TRP A 25 -11.74 6.99 12.62
N TYR A 26 -10.49 7.41 12.87
CA TYR A 26 -9.76 6.98 14.06
C TYR A 26 -10.41 7.43 15.36
N GLY A 27 -11.05 8.60 15.40
CA GLY A 27 -11.78 9.07 16.58
C GLY A 27 -12.96 8.16 16.91
N THR A 28 -13.76 7.82 15.89
CA THR A 28 -14.92 6.93 16.04
C THR A 28 -14.48 5.50 16.36
N ALA A 29 -13.50 4.97 15.62
CA ALA A 29 -12.98 3.62 15.79
C ALA A 29 -12.32 3.43 17.16
N PHE A 30 -11.53 4.41 17.63
CA PHE A 30 -10.92 4.40 18.94
C PHE A 30 -11.96 4.37 20.06
N THR A 31 -13.00 5.20 19.96
CA THR A 31 -14.09 5.20 20.94
C THR A 31 -14.84 3.87 20.96
N ALA A 32 -15.09 3.30 19.79
CA ALA A 32 -15.76 2.00 19.68
C ALA A 32 -14.92 0.85 20.27
N ALA A 33 -13.60 0.89 20.10
CA ALA A 33 -12.70 -0.16 20.58
C ALA A 33 -12.36 -0.05 22.07
N THR A 34 -12.27 1.18 22.60
CA THR A 34 -11.74 1.42 23.97
C THR A 34 -12.77 2.00 24.95
N GLY A 35 -13.89 2.51 24.46
CA GLY A 35 -14.85 3.28 25.27
C GLY A 35 -14.38 4.70 25.63
N ALA A 36 -13.20 5.13 25.18
CA ALA A 36 -12.60 6.43 25.53
C ALA A 36 -12.56 7.37 24.33
N THR A 37 -12.43 8.68 24.60
CA THR A 37 -12.25 9.69 23.57
C THR A 37 -10.79 9.74 23.14
N LEU A 38 -10.52 9.75 21.84
CA LEU A 38 -9.19 9.94 21.25
C LEU A 38 -8.65 11.34 21.60
N ARG A 39 -7.44 11.41 22.14
CA ARG A 39 -6.76 12.66 22.53
C ARG A 39 -5.52 12.94 21.70
N VAL A 40 -4.74 11.89 21.40
CA VAL A 40 -3.54 11.96 20.58
C VAL A 40 -3.83 11.26 19.26
N HIS A 41 -3.76 12.03 18.17
CA HIS A 41 -4.04 11.52 16.83
C HIS A 41 -2.85 10.72 16.27
N PRO A 42 -3.09 9.76 15.37
CA PRO A 42 -2.03 8.96 14.78
C PRO A 42 -1.17 9.78 13.82
N VAL A 43 0.06 9.31 13.63
CA VAL A 43 0.95 9.80 12.58
C VAL A 43 0.91 8.77 11.44
N PHE A 44 0.64 9.26 10.23
CA PHE A 44 0.59 8.47 9.00
C PHE A 44 1.94 8.52 8.24
N GLY A 45 1.96 8.31 6.95
CA GLY A 45 3.15 8.41 6.09
C GLY A 45 3.77 7.05 5.79
N GLY A 46 3.05 6.20 5.08
CA GLY A 46 3.54 4.90 4.62
C GLY A 46 3.74 3.87 5.74
N ARG A 47 3.14 4.10 6.91
CA ARG A 47 3.18 3.15 8.05
C ARG A 47 2.14 2.06 7.88
N THR A 48 2.39 0.91 8.52
CA THR A 48 1.39 -0.16 8.60
C THR A 48 0.27 0.22 9.57
N GLU A 49 -0.94 -0.25 9.32
CA GLU A 49 -2.07 -0.03 10.23
C GLU A 49 -1.80 -0.60 11.63
N ARG A 50 -1.10 -1.73 11.71
CA ARG A 50 -0.68 -2.30 12.97
C ARG A 50 0.26 -1.37 13.75
N ALA A 51 1.23 -0.73 13.10
CA ALA A 51 2.12 0.23 13.73
C ALA A 51 1.35 1.48 14.19
N THR A 52 0.49 2.01 13.32
CA THR A 52 -0.34 3.19 13.59
C THR A 52 -1.27 2.95 14.78
N THR A 53 -1.96 1.81 14.79
CA THR A 53 -2.87 1.41 15.88
C THR A 53 -2.12 1.17 17.21
N THR A 54 -0.96 0.51 17.15
CA THR A 54 -0.12 0.27 18.33
C THR A 54 0.29 1.58 19.00
N ASP A 55 0.80 2.51 18.21
CA ASP A 55 1.23 3.81 18.72
C ASP A 55 0.04 4.65 19.19
N LEU A 56 -1.09 4.60 18.47
CA LEU A 56 -2.31 5.30 18.85
C LEU A 56 -2.80 4.86 20.24
N LEU A 57 -2.88 3.56 20.48
CA LEU A 57 -3.28 3.00 21.78
C LEU A 57 -2.32 3.44 22.88
N THR A 58 -1.03 3.24 22.67
CA THR A 58 0.01 3.58 23.64
C THR A 58 0.03 5.07 23.97
N ALA A 59 -0.04 5.94 22.97
CA ALA A 59 -0.07 7.39 23.14
C ALA A 59 -1.31 7.90 23.90
N ASN A 60 -2.41 7.14 23.87
CA ASN A 60 -3.63 7.44 24.60
C ASN A 60 -3.74 6.69 25.95
N GLY A 61 -2.68 6.02 26.40
CA GLY A 61 -2.61 5.36 27.71
C GLY A 61 -3.24 3.97 27.78
N PHE A 62 -3.40 3.31 26.63
CA PHE A 62 -3.92 1.95 26.53
C PHE A 62 -2.78 0.98 26.21
N GLU A 63 -2.89 -0.23 26.72
CA GLU A 63 -2.06 -1.36 26.28
C GLU A 63 -2.45 -1.74 24.84
N ALA A 64 -1.43 -1.92 23.99
CA ALA A 64 -1.63 -2.40 22.62
C ALA A 64 -1.78 -3.94 22.58
N ALA A 65 -2.73 -4.45 23.34
CA ALA A 65 -3.08 -5.85 23.32
C ALA A 65 -3.71 -6.25 22.00
N GLU A 66 -3.43 -7.48 21.53
CA GLU A 66 -3.92 -7.95 20.22
C GLU A 66 -5.43 -7.86 20.10
N GLU A 67 -6.18 -8.14 21.15
CA GLU A 67 -7.63 -8.03 21.17
C GLU A 67 -8.10 -6.59 20.91
N THR A 68 -7.44 -5.60 21.53
CA THR A 68 -7.76 -4.16 21.34
C THR A 68 -7.39 -3.69 19.94
N ILE A 69 -6.23 -4.15 19.41
CA ILE A 69 -5.80 -3.87 18.03
C ILE A 69 -6.85 -4.40 17.04
N GLN A 70 -7.27 -5.65 17.19
CA GLN A 70 -8.28 -6.26 16.31
C GLN A 70 -9.65 -5.58 16.43
N ALA A 71 -10.04 -5.15 17.62
CA ALA A 71 -11.26 -4.36 17.82
C ALA A 71 -11.20 -3.02 17.06
N LEU A 72 -10.05 -2.36 17.09
CA LEU A 72 -9.82 -1.10 16.37
C LEU A 72 -9.79 -1.31 14.86
N PHE A 73 -9.13 -2.35 14.36
CA PHE A 73 -9.18 -2.73 12.94
C PHE A 73 -10.61 -2.95 12.46
N LYS A 74 -11.39 -3.73 13.20
CA LYS A 74 -12.79 -3.97 12.87
C LYS A 74 -13.62 -2.68 12.83
N ALA A 75 -13.38 -1.76 13.78
CA ALA A 75 -14.07 -0.48 13.80
C ALA A 75 -13.66 0.42 12.62
N LEU A 76 -12.38 0.45 12.23
CA LEU A 76 -11.91 1.17 11.05
C LEU A 76 -12.51 0.62 9.75
N VAL A 77 -12.59 -0.71 9.62
CA VAL A 77 -13.27 -1.35 8.47
C VAL A 77 -14.73 -0.93 8.41
N ALA A 78 -15.46 -0.93 9.54
CA ALA A 78 -16.85 -0.50 9.60
C ALA A 78 -17.04 0.98 9.21
N GLU A 79 -16.10 1.87 9.60
CA GLU A 79 -16.11 3.26 9.14
C GLU A 79 -15.87 3.35 7.62
N SER A 80 -14.89 2.63 7.10
CA SER A 80 -14.62 2.57 5.67
C SER A 80 -15.84 2.07 4.87
N GLU A 81 -16.48 1.01 5.33
CA GLU A 81 -17.68 0.45 4.69
C GLU A 81 -18.83 1.48 4.66
N ARG A 82 -19.05 2.19 5.78
CA ARG A 82 -20.08 3.23 5.88
C ARG A 82 -19.85 4.37 4.88
N HIS A 83 -18.61 4.77 4.67
CA HIS A 83 -18.24 5.90 3.82
C HIS A 83 -17.97 5.50 2.36
N SER A 84 -17.76 4.22 2.06
CA SER A 84 -17.41 3.75 0.71
C SER A 84 -18.37 4.19 -0.40
N PRO A 85 -19.70 4.37 -0.18
CA PRO A 85 -20.60 4.86 -1.22
C PRO A 85 -20.28 6.29 -1.72
N THR A 86 -19.55 7.08 -0.93
CA THR A 86 -19.19 8.46 -1.26
C THR A 86 -17.73 8.64 -1.69
N PHE A 87 -16.95 7.56 -1.75
CA PHE A 87 -15.53 7.65 -2.05
C PHE A 87 -15.25 8.26 -3.43
N ALA A 88 -16.04 7.91 -4.44
CA ALA A 88 -15.87 8.47 -5.78
C ALA A 88 -16.15 9.99 -5.86
N ASP A 89 -16.92 10.52 -4.89
CA ASP A 89 -17.24 11.95 -4.84
C ASP A 89 -16.22 12.76 -4.02
N THR A 90 -15.52 12.09 -3.09
CA THR A 90 -14.68 12.75 -2.06
C THR A 90 -13.19 12.43 -2.19
N ALA A 91 -12.85 11.50 -3.07
CA ALA A 91 -11.48 11.10 -3.36
C ALA A 91 -11.27 11.03 -4.88
N ARG A 92 -10.09 10.62 -5.32
CA ARG A 92 -9.78 10.48 -6.75
C ARG A 92 -8.74 9.39 -7.00
N ALA A 93 -8.83 8.75 -8.17
CA ALA A 93 -7.70 8.02 -8.72
C ALA A 93 -6.61 9.01 -9.19
N LEU A 94 -5.36 8.65 -8.99
CA LEU A 94 -4.24 9.48 -9.43
C LEU A 94 -4.00 9.32 -10.93
N PRO A 95 -3.41 10.36 -11.59
CA PRO A 95 -3.18 10.32 -13.04
C PRO A 95 -2.37 9.10 -13.46
N GLY A 96 -2.86 8.35 -14.44
CA GLY A 96 -2.23 7.16 -15.00
C GLY A 96 -2.37 5.87 -14.19
N ALA A 97 -2.98 5.90 -12.99
CA ALA A 97 -3.11 4.70 -12.16
C ALA A 97 -3.93 3.60 -12.86
N ALA A 98 -5.08 3.94 -13.42
CA ALA A 98 -5.93 2.98 -14.13
C ALA A 98 -5.23 2.43 -15.38
N GLU A 99 -4.60 3.28 -16.17
CA GLU A 99 -3.90 2.92 -17.40
C GLU A 99 -2.69 2.02 -17.10
N ALA A 100 -1.91 2.34 -16.07
CA ALA A 100 -0.76 1.53 -15.66
C ALA A 100 -1.20 0.14 -15.20
N LEU A 101 -2.21 0.06 -14.31
CA LEU A 101 -2.75 -1.22 -13.83
C LEU A 101 -3.32 -2.06 -14.97
N ALA A 102 -4.13 -1.47 -15.86
CA ALA A 102 -4.70 -2.16 -17.01
C ALA A 102 -3.61 -2.66 -17.97
N ALA A 103 -2.56 -1.85 -18.19
CA ALA A 103 -1.45 -2.21 -19.06
C ALA A 103 -0.66 -3.42 -18.58
N PHE A 104 -0.47 -3.55 -17.25
CA PHE A 104 0.17 -4.73 -16.66
C PHE A 104 -0.79 -5.92 -16.55
N ALA A 105 -2.08 -5.71 -16.32
CA ALA A 105 -3.07 -6.80 -16.34
C ALA A 105 -3.18 -7.47 -17.71
N ALA A 106 -2.96 -6.72 -18.78
CA ALA A 106 -2.90 -7.26 -20.16
C ALA A 106 -1.59 -7.99 -20.47
N ASP A 107 -0.58 -7.90 -19.61
CA ASP A 107 0.72 -8.54 -19.77
C ASP A 107 0.77 -9.89 -19.05
N GLY A 108 0.71 -10.99 -19.80
CA GLY A 108 0.72 -12.35 -19.23
C GLY A 108 1.97 -12.74 -18.44
N ASP A 109 3.04 -11.94 -18.54
CA ASP A 109 4.29 -12.11 -17.80
C ASP A 109 4.35 -11.28 -16.49
N VAL A 110 3.27 -10.56 -16.15
CA VAL A 110 3.19 -9.74 -14.93
C VAL A 110 2.08 -10.25 -14.01
N VAL A 111 2.42 -10.36 -12.73
CA VAL A 111 1.47 -10.55 -11.62
C VAL A 111 1.44 -9.25 -10.83
N GLN A 112 0.26 -8.75 -10.49
CA GLN A 112 0.09 -7.52 -9.74
C GLN A 112 -0.68 -7.76 -8.44
N THR A 113 -0.17 -7.21 -7.35
CA THR A 113 -0.86 -7.16 -6.06
C THR A 113 -0.42 -5.94 -5.26
N LEU A 114 -0.71 -5.93 -3.98
CA LEU A 114 -0.46 -4.81 -3.08
C LEU A 114 0.65 -5.11 -2.07
N VAL A 115 1.40 -4.08 -1.73
CA VAL A 115 2.12 -3.95 -0.45
C VAL A 115 1.75 -2.59 0.13
N THR A 116 0.82 -2.58 1.08
CA THR A 116 0.23 -1.36 1.60
C THR A 116 0.08 -1.37 3.11
N GLY A 117 0.16 -0.19 3.72
CA GLY A 117 -0.13 -0.03 5.13
C GLY A 117 -1.59 -0.26 5.50
N ASN A 118 -2.50 -0.23 4.56
CA ASN A 118 -3.94 -0.37 4.78
C ASN A 118 -4.35 -1.78 5.23
N LEU A 119 -5.55 -1.87 5.83
CA LEU A 119 -6.26 -3.12 6.04
C LEU A 119 -6.77 -3.70 4.71
N PRO A 120 -6.91 -5.03 4.55
CA PRO A 120 -7.36 -5.65 3.30
C PRO A 120 -8.72 -5.12 2.80
N GLU A 121 -9.69 -4.99 3.68
CA GLU A 121 -11.04 -4.52 3.37
C GLU A 121 -11.02 -3.04 2.95
N ILE A 122 -10.28 -2.19 3.67
CA ILE A 122 -10.12 -0.77 3.34
C ILE A 122 -9.45 -0.61 1.99
N SER A 123 -8.42 -1.40 1.70
CA SER A 123 -7.77 -1.45 0.39
C SER A 123 -8.76 -1.74 -0.73
N ARG A 124 -9.62 -2.75 -0.54
CA ARG A 124 -10.67 -3.11 -1.48
C ARG A 124 -11.67 -1.96 -1.68
N HIS A 125 -12.15 -1.34 -0.60
CA HIS A 125 -13.11 -0.24 -0.69
C HIS A 125 -12.54 0.95 -1.45
N LYS A 126 -11.30 1.36 -1.14
CA LYS A 126 -10.61 2.46 -1.81
C LYS A 126 -10.45 2.22 -3.31
N LEU A 127 -9.95 1.05 -3.68
CA LEU A 127 -9.70 0.70 -5.08
C LEU A 127 -10.99 0.45 -5.87
N ALA A 128 -12.02 -0.12 -5.23
CA ALA A 128 -13.31 -0.40 -5.87
C ALA A 128 -14.05 0.88 -6.27
N ALA A 129 -13.88 1.98 -5.52
CA ALA A 129 -14.47 3.26 -5.85
C ALA A 129 -14.09 3.78 -7.26
N PHE A 130 -12.96 3.32 -7.79
CA PHE A 130 -12.42 3.72 -9.10
C PHE A 130 -12.22 2.54 -10.06
N GLY A 131 -12.75 1.34 -9.74
CA GLY A 131 -12.59 0.14 -10.55
C GLY A 131 -11.17 -0.46 -10.59
N LEU A 132 -10.22 0.09 -9.85
CA LEU A 132 -8.80 -0.31 -9.89
C LEU A 132 -8.55 -1.73 -9.36
N HIS A 133 -9.42 -2.21 -8.47
CA HIS A 133 -9.33 -3.55 -7.86
C HIS A 133 -9.45 -4.69 -8.87
N GLU A 134 -10.06 -4.45 -10.03
CA GLU A 134 -10.25 -5.47 -11.08
C GLU A 134 -8.94 -5.91 -11.74
N HIS A 135 -7.90 -5.09 -11.63
CA HIS A 135 -6.58 -5.35 -12.21
C HIS A 135 -5.58 -5.98 -11.25
N LEU A 136 -5.97 -6.20 -9.99
CA LEU A 136 -5.08 -6.62 -8.92
C LEU A 136 -5.54 -7.95 -8.29
N ASP A 137 -4.60 -8.81 -7.99
CA ASP A 137 -4.88 -10.00 -7.18
C ASP A 137 -4.78 -9.65 -5.69
N LEU A 138 -5.91 -9.28 -5.09
CA LEU A 138 -5.98 -8.84 -3.69
C LEU A 138 -5.81 -9.99 -2.68
N GLU A 139 -5.82 -11.26 -3.10
CA GLU A 139 -5.67 -12.41 -2.20
C GLU A 139 -4.20 -12.66 -1.81
N ILE A 140 -3.25 -12.15 -2.61
CA ILE A 140 -1.81 -12.35 -2.40
C ILE A 140 -1.08 -11.10 -1.94
N GLY A 141 -1.82 -10.08 -1.47
CA GLY A 141 -1.24 -8.82 -1.00
C GLY A 141 -0.57 -8.91 0.37
N GLY A 142 0.40 -8.02 0.60
CA GLY A 142 0.97 -7.73 1.91
C GLY A 142 0.27 -6.52 2.52
N TYR A 143 -0.48 -6.72 3.60
CA TYR A 143 -1.32 -5.70 4.22
C TYR A 143 -0.83 -5.27 5.59
N GLY A 144 -1.16 -4.05 5.98
CA GLY A 144 -0.75 -3.44 7.24
C GLY A 144 -1.25 -4.11 8.53
N THR A 145 -2.04 -5.18 8.43
CA THR A 145 -2.42 -6.04 9.55
C THR A 145 -1.28 -6.97 10.00
N LEU A 146 -0.34 -7.29 9.10
CA LEU A 146 0.62 -8.36 9.29
C LEU A 146 1.68 -8.01 10.34
N SER A 147 2.32 -6.85 10.23
CA SER A 147 3.46 -6.45 11.04
C SER A 147 3.47 -4.95 11.31
N VAL A 148 4.13 -4.55 12.39
CA VAL A 148 4.48 -3.14 12.65
C VAL A 148 5.59 -2.65 11.71
N HIS A 149 6.36 -3.56 11.12
CA HIS A 149 7.44 -3.28 10.18
C HIS A 149 6.97 -3.47 8.74
N ARG A 150 6.90 -2.39 7.96
CA ARG A 150 6.47 -2.45 6.56
C ARG A 150 7.31 -3.38 5.68
N PRO A 151 8.63 -3.49 5.83
CA PRO A 151 9.43 -4.44 5.06
C PRO A 151 8.94 -5.89 5.12
N ASP A 152 8.33 -6.33 6.23
CA ASP A 152 7.83 -7.70 6.40
C ASP A 152 6.67 -8.04 5.43
N LEU A 153 6.00 -7.03 4.87
CA LEU A 153 4.89 -7.21 3.94
C LEU A 153 5.35 -7.74 2.58
N VAL A 154 6.56 -7.38 2.16
CA VAL A 154 7.12 -7.77 0.84
C VAL A 154 7.33 -9.28 0.75
N PRO A 155 8.10 -9.94 1.65
CA PRO A 155 8.31 -11.38 1.56
C PRO A 155 7.01 -12.17 1.74
N HIS A 156 6.05 -11.64 2.51
CA HIS A 156 4.72 -12.25 2.63
C HIS A 156 3.97 -12.28 1.29
N ALA A 157 3.88 -11.14 0.60
CA ALA A 157 3.23 -11.05 -0.72
C ALA A 157 3.96 -11.92 -1.76
N VAL A 158 5.29 -11.93 -1.76
CA VAL A 158 6.09 -12.77 -2.66
C VAL A 158 5.81 -14.25 -2.43
N ALA A 159 5.73 -14.71 -1.18
CA ALA A 159 5.44 -16.10 -0.85
C ALA A 159 4.03 -16.51 -1.29
N LEU A 160 3.03 -15.67 -1.07
CA LEU A 160 1.65 -15.92 -1.52
C LEU A 160 1.56 -15.97 -3.04
N ALA A 161 2.22 -15.02 -3.74
CA ALA A 161 2.26 -14.99 -5.19
C ALA A 161 2.95 -16.25 -5.76
N ALA A 162 4.07 -16.66 -5.18
CA ALA A 162 4.80 -17.85 -5.59
C ALA A 162 3.94 -19.11 -5.43
N ALA A 163 3.25 -19.25 -4.30
CA ALA A 163 2.35 -20.37 -4.03
C ALA A 163 1.17 -20.42 -5.00
N LYS A 164 0.50 -19.28 -5.25
CA LYS A 164 -0.68 -19.20 -6.12
C LYS A 164 -0.35 -19.44 -7.60
N HIS A 165 0.78 -18.90 -8.07
CA HIS A 165 1.18 -18.96 -9.47
C HIS A 165 2.13 -20.12 -9.79
N GLY A 166 2.56 -20.91 -8.81
CA GLY A 166 3.46 -22.05 -9.00
C GLY A 166 4.81 -21.64 -9.61
N THR A 167 5.32 -20.45 -9.26
CA THR A 167 6.55 -19.91 -9.81
C THR A 167 7.33 -19.10 -8.75
N GLU A 168 8.65 -19.20 -8.82
CA GLU A 168 9.53 -18.39 -7.97
C GLU A 168 9.74 -17.00 -8.60
N PHE A 169 9.68 -15.96 -7.76
CA PHE A 169 10.01 -14.60 -8.14
C PHE A 169 11.38 -14.24 -7.55
N GLY A 170 12.42 -14.18 -8.39
CA GLY A 170 13.73 -13.70 -7.94
C GLY A 170 13.70 -12.21 -7.61
N ALA A 171 14.66 -11.75 -6.81
CA ALA A 171 14.71 -10.38 -6.32
C ALA A 171 14.61 -9.32 -7.43
N ASP A 172 15.29 -9.55 -8.56
CA ASP A 172 15.26 -8.72 -9.77
C ASP A 172 13.91 -8.73 -10.53
N ALA A 173 13.01 -9.65 -10.18
CA ALA A 173 11.69 -9.76 -10.77
C ALA A 173 10.58 -9.20 -9.89
N VAL A 174 10.89 -8.81 -8.65
CA VAL A 174 9.93 -8.20 -7.71
C VAL A 174 10.17 -6.69 -7.70
N VAL A 175 9.09 -5.92 -7.88
CA VAL A 175 9.13 -4.45 -7.92
C VAL A 175 8.11 -3.90 -6.94
N VAL A 176 8.54 -3.07 -6.00
CA VAL A 176 7.66 -2.28 -5.13
C VAL A 176 7.51 -0.89 -5.73
N ILE A 177 6.27 -0.42 -5.84
CA ILE A 177 5.94 0.92 -6.34
C ILE A 177 5.18 1.67 -5.26
N GLY A 178 5.70 2.83 -4.83
CA GLY A 178 5.08 3.65 -3.80
C GLY A 178 5.65 5.06 -3.74
N ASP A 179 5.01 5.93 -2.95
CA ASP A 179 5.31 7.37 -2.89
C ASP A 179 6.09 7.80 -1.64
N THR A 180 6.36 6.86 -0.71
CA THR A 180 7.00 7.18 0.57
C THR A 180 8.38 6.55 0.73
N PRO A 181 9.26 7.13 1.60
CA PRO A 181 10.50 6.47 2.04
C PRO A 181 10.27 5.07 2.63
N ASN A 182 9.12 4.81 3.25
CA ASN A 182 8.80 3.50 3.80
C ASN A 182 8.57 2.45 2.71
N ASP A 183 8.04 2.84 1.53
CA ASP A 183 7.94 1.96 0.36
C ASP A 183 9.30 1.61 -0.19
N VAL A 184 10.14 2.64 -0.31
CA VAL A 184 11.53 2.47 -0.78
C VAL A 184 12.30 1.54 0.15
N ARG A 185 12.23 1.75 1.47
CA ARG A 185 12.86 0.87 2.47
C ARG A 185 12.32 -0.55 2.39
N ALA A 186 10.99 -0.70 2.24
CA ALA A 186 10.39 -2.02 2.13
C ALA A 186 10.97 -2.82 0.96
N ALA A 187 11.28 -2.16 -0.16
CA ALA A 187 11.96 -2.79 -1.28
C ALA A 187 13.45 -3.06 -1.00
N VAL A 188 14.18 -2.02 -0.57
CA VAL A 188 15.64 -2.06 -0.37
C VAL A 188 16.04 -3.09 0.70
N ASP A 189 15.34 -3.12 1.84
CA ASP A 189 15.61 -4.06 2.93
C ASP A 189 15.37 -5.52 2.52
N ASN A 190 14.54 -5.75 1.50
CA ASN A 190 14.29 -7.07 0.93
C ASN A 190 15.14 -7.35 -0.32
N GLY A 191 16.03 -6.43 -0.72
CA GLY A 191 16.88 -6.58 -1.89
C GLY A 191 16.10 -6.70 -3.20
N VAL A 192 14.89 -6.08 -3.30
CA VAL A 192 14.06 -6.07 -4.50
C VAL A 192 14.03 -4.67 -5.13
N VAL A 193 13.51 -4.58 -6.36
CA VAL A 193 13.48 -3.30 -7.09
C VAL A 193 12.51 -2.32 -6.43
N SER A 194 12.96 -1.08 -6.23
CA SER A 194 12.14 0.04 -5.75
C SER A 194 11.91 1.06 -6.87
N VAL A 195 10.65 1.38 -7.11
CA VAL A 195 10.21 2.48 -7.99
C VAL A 195 9.46 3.49 -7.14
N GLY A 196 10.06 4.66 -6.91
CA GLY A 196 9.40 5.77 -6.23
C GLY A 196 8.47 6.51 -7.19
N VAL A 197 7.34 6.99 -6.70
CA VAL A 197 6.42 7.88 -7.44
C VAL A 197 6.24 9.16 -6.63
N ALA A 198 6.64 10.32 -7.19
CA ALA A 198 6.65 11.59 -6.46
C ALA A 198 5.27 12.29 -6.48
N THR A 199 4.22 11.55 -6.16
CA THR A 199 2.82 12.00 -6.15
C THR A 199 2.29 12.34 -4.76
N GLY A 200 2.99 11.91 -3.72
CA GLY A 200 2.64 12.19 -2.32
C GLY A 200 3.37 13.40 -1.75
N HIS A 201 3.71 13.32 -0.47
CA HIS A 201 4.35 14.42 0.26
C HIS A 201 5.88 14.46 0.10
N TYR A 202 6.49 13.43 -0.48
CA TYR A 202 7.93 13.31 -0.64
C TYR A 202 8.36 13.65 -2.05
N SER A 203 9.42 14.44 -2.16
CA SER A 203 10.03 14.79 -3.44
C SER A 203 10.77 13.61 -4.07
N ALA A 204 10.99 13.71 -5.38
CA ALA A 204 11.80 12.72 -6.09
C ALA A 204 13.24 12.63 -5.55
N GLU A 205 13.77 13.71 -5.00
CA GLU A 205 15.11 13.76 -4.39
C GLU A 205 15.14 12.96 -3.08
N GLU A 206 14.14 13.12 -2.22
CA GLU A 206 14.02 12.37 -0.96
C GLU A 206 13.85 10.86 -1.23
N LEU A 207 13.03 10.48 -2.21
CA LEU A 207 12.87 9.07 -2.59
C LEU A 207 14.18 8.46 -3.14
N ARG A 208 14.94 9.22 -3.93
CA ARG A 208 16.28 8.77 -4.40
C ARG A 208 17.28 8.67 -3.26
N ALA A 209 17.27 9.61 -2.33
CA ALA A 209 18.14 9.60 -1.17
C ALA A 209 17.88 8.39 -0.25
N GLU A 210 16.64 7.89 -0.22
CA GLU A 210 16.28 6.67 0.51
C GLU A 210 16.71 5.37 -0.22
N GLY A 211 17.11 5.46 -1.50
CA GLY A 211 17.61 4.32 -2.28
C GLY A 211 16.63 3.82 -3.35
N ALA A 212 15.63 4.62 -3.76
CA ALA A 212 14.79 4.25 -4.89
C ALA A 212 15.63 4.07 -6.16
N HIS A 213 15.55 2.91 -6.80
CA HIS A 213 16.29 2.58 -8.01
C HIS A 213 15.84 3.45 -9.21
N THR A 214 14.57 3.78 -9.27
CA THR A 214 13.96 4.69 -10.25
C THR A 214 12.91 5.55 -9.56
N VAL A 215 12.78 6.81 -9.97
CA VAL A 215 11.72 7.70 -9.47
C VAL A 215 10.98 8.32 -10.65
N LEU A 216 9.68 8.14 -10.65
CA LEU A 216 8.74 8.72 -11.62
C LEU A 216 8.05 9.95 -11.01
N PRO A 217 7.69 10.97 -11.80
CA PRO A 217 6.92 12.11 -11.30
C PRO A 217 5.47 11.70 -10.93
N ASP A 218 4.88 10.82 -11.72
CA ASP A 218 3.54 10.24 -11.58
C ASP A 218 3.43 8.96 -12.43
N LEU A 219 2.21 8.41 -12.58
CA LEU A 219 1.94 7.23 -13.40
C LEU A 219 1.36 7.55 -14.79
N ALA A 220 1.26 8.84 -15.18
CA ALA A 220 0.59 9.25 -16.41
C ALA A 220 1.29 8.75 -17.68
N ASP A 221 2.62 8.62 -17.66
CA ASP A 221 3.38 8.01 -18.75
C ASP A 221 3.48 6.50 -18.53
N THR A 222 2.51 5.74 -19.06
CA THR A 222 2.47 4.27 -18.95
C THR A 222 3.70 3.58 -19.51
N ASP A 223 4.35 4.15 -20.54
CA ASP A 223 5.58 3.56 -21.09
C ASP A 223 6.77 3.78 -20.16
N ALA A 224 6.86 4.93 -19.50
CA ALA A 224 7.84 5.17 -18.44
C ALA A 224 7.64 4.22 -17.26
N VAL A 225 6.40 3.97 -16.83
CA VAL A 225 6.07 3.00 -15.77
C VAL A 225 6.48 1.59 -16.17
N ARG A 226 6.13 1.15 -17.39
CA ARG A 226 6.56 -0.16 -17.92
C ARG A 226 8.07 -0.30 -17.98
N ASN A 227 8.77 0.74 -18.41
CA ASN A 227 10.23 0.76 -18.47
C ASN A 227 10.86 0.68 -17.09
N ALA A 228 10.32 1.42 -16.10
CA ALA A 228 10.76 1.35 -14.72
C ALA A 228 10.61 -0.07 -14.14
N VAL A 229 9.49 -0.74 -14.40
CA VAL A 229 9.24 -2.11 -13.95
C VAL A 229 10.13 -3.13 -14.66
N ARG A 230 10.38 -2.99 -15.98
CA ARG A 230 11.04 -4.02 -16.79
C ARG A 230 12.56 -3.90 -16.83
N ASN A 231 13.09 -2.68 -16.81
CA ASN A 231 14.47 -2.38 -17.12
C ASN A 231 15.30 -1.92 -15.91
N THR A 232 14.66 -1.63 -14.78
CA THR A 232 15.39 -1.32 -13.55
C THR A 232 16.08 -2.60 -13.04
N VAL A 233 17.36 -2.51 -12.79
CA VAL A 233 18.19 -3.60 -12.25
C VAL A 233 18.65 -3.26 -10.85
N LEU A 234 18.84 -4.29 -10.03
CA LEU A 234 19.46 -4.16 -8.72
C LEU A 234 20.94 -3.83 -8.92
N SER A 235 21.42 -2.78 -8.29
CA SER A 235 22.82 -2.32 -8.32
C SER A 235 23.62 -2.93 -7.19
#